data_ffa89fcf22c6b762598da524dc9f5a10
#
_entry.id   ffa89fcf22c6b762598da524dc9f5a10
#
_cell.length_a   1.000
_cell.length_b   1.000
_cell.length_c   1.000
_cell.angle_alpha   90.00
_cell.angle_beta   90.00
_cell.angle_gamma   90.00
#
_symmetry.space_group_name_H-M   'P 1'
#
loop_
_entity.id
_entity.type
_entity.pdbx_description
1 polymer ?
#
loop_
_entity_poly.entity_id
_entity_poly.type
_entity_poly.pdbx_seq_one_letter_code
_entity_poly.pdbx_strand_id
1 'polypeptide(L)'
;FAAWCTYKYLNSGPGGVSGFYINEKHVTNPEILRFAGWWGHDKSDRFEMPDKFKPIPTAESWQLSNAPVLSMAAHLASLNIFEKIGMQALREKSEKLTSFQEFIINDVNSKTGENLEIITPKNSKDRGCQLSIIAHGYGKKLFDEISDKGVVADWREPNVIRIAPVPLYNSFEDAYRFGQILKTALS
;
A
#
# COMPACT_ATOMS: atom_id res chain seq x y z
N PHE A 1 -17.02 -5.41 2.57
CA PHE A 1 -16.48 -4.53 1.51
C PHE A 1 -15.08 -4.08 1.87
N ALA A 2 -14.14 -4.08 0.91
CA ALA A 2 -12.85 -3.44 1.00
C ALA A 2 -12.53 -2.72 -0.31
N ALA A 3 -11.81 -1.62 -0.24
CA ALA A 3 -11.33 -0.89 -1.41
C ALA A 3 -9.89 -0.45 -1.17
N TRP A 4 -9.07 -0.47 -2.22
CA TRP A 4 -7.67 -0.09 -2.12
C TRP A 4 -7.17 0.52 -3.42
N CYS A 5 -6.17 1.38 -3.32
CA CYS A 5 -5.46 1.88 -4.49
C CYS A 5 -4.36 0.90 -4.93
N THR A 6 -4.11 0.84 -6.23
CA THR A 6 -3.11 -0.06 -6.84
C THR A 6 -1.84 0.66 -7.28
N TYR A 7 -1.88 1.97 -7.37
CA TYR A 7 -0.76 2.79 -7.85
C TYR A 7 0.38 2.99 -6.83
N LYS A 8 0.22 2.48 -5.60
CA LYS A 8 1.25 2.51 -4.55
C LYS A 8 2.01 1.18 -4.51
N TYR A 9 1.76 0.33 -3.51
CA TYR A 9 2.48 -0.92 -3.31
C TYR A 9 2.29 -1.97 -4.41
N LEU A 10 1.20 -1.90 -5.17
CA LEU A 10 0.98 -2.76 -6.33
C LEU A 10 1.56 -2.19 -7.64
N ASN A 11 2.25 -1.06 -7.59
CA ASN A 11 3.05 -0.49 -8.67
C ASN A 11 2.33 -0.32 -10.03
N SER A 12 1.00 -0.09 -10.03
CA SER A 12 0.26 0.11 -11.29
C SER A 12 0.51 1.47 -11.94
N GLY A 13 1.30 2.33 -11.28
CA GLY A 13 1.64 3.67 -11.76
C GLY A 13 0.55 4.73 -11.50
N PRO A 14 0.90 6.01 -11.65
CA PRO A 14 -0.05 7.12 -11.49
C PRO A 14 -1.26 6.98 -12.43
N GLY A 15 -2.46 7.20 -11.91
CA GLY A 15 -3.70 6.98 -12.65
C GLY A 15 -4.12 5.51 -12.78
N GLY A 16 -3.44 4.62 -12.08
CA GLY A 16 -3.82 3.21 -12.02
C GLY A 16 -5.20 3.00 -11.41
N VAL A 17 -5.89 1.97 -11.88
CA VAL A 17 -7.21 1.58 -11.37
C VAL A 17 -7.12 1.09 -9.94
N SER A 18 -8.17 1.32 -9.16
CA SER A 18 -8.32 0.76 -7.83
C SER A 18 -8.88 -0.66 -7.87
N GLY A 19 -8.69 -1.40 -6.78
CA GLY A 19 -9.35 -2.67 -6.56
C GLY A 19 -10.41 -2.56 -5.48
N PHE A 20 -11.40 -3.45 -5.53
CA PHE A 20 -12.38 -3.62 -4.46
C PHE A 20 -12.74 -5.09 -4.27
N TYR A 21 -13.19 -5.40 -3.08
CA TYR A 21 -13.64 -6.72 -2.68
C TYR A 21 -15.03 -6.61 -2.06
N ILE A 22 -15.89 -7.54 -2.44
CA ILE A 22 -17.22 -7.70 -1.88
C ILE A 22 -17.36 -9.14 -1.41
N ASN A 23 -17.66 -9.32 -0.13
CA ASN A 23 -17.89 -10.64 0.42
C ASN A 23 -19.14 -11.27 -0.25
N GLU A 24 -19.07 -12.56 -0.54
CA GLU A 24 -20.14 -13.31 -1.25
C GLU A 24 -21.53 -13.15 -0.63
N LYS A 25 -21.62 -13.05 0.70
CA LYS A 25 -22.89 -12.82 1.41
C LYS A 25 -23.62 -11.54 1.00
N HIS A 26 -22.92 -10.58 0.37
CA HIS A 26 -23.49 -9.32 -0.09
C HIS A 26 -23.77 -9.28 -1.59
N VAL A 27 -23.14 -10.15 -2.36
CA VAL A 27 -23.22 -10.13 -3.82
C VAL A 27 -24.64 -10.37 -4.33
N THR A 28 -25.34 -11.32 -3.75
CA THR A 28 -26.71 -11.71 -4.14
C THR A 28 -27.80 -11.02 -3.32
N ASN A 29 -27.43 -10.18 -2.34
CA ASN A 29 -28.40 -9.49 -1.49
C ASN A 29 -29.10 -8.37 -2.28
N PRO A 30 -30.42 -8.44 -2.55
CA PRO A 30 -31.15 -7.42 -3.30
C PRO A 30 -31.34 -6.10 -2.53
N GLU A 31 -31.27 -6.12 -1.20
CA GLU A 31 -31.43 -4.94 -0.34
C GLU A 31 -30.23 -3.97 -0.41
N ILE A 32 -29.10 -4.46 -0.90
CA ILE A 32 -27.91 -3.61 -1.03
C ILE A 32 -28.01 -2.82 -2.33
N LEU A 33 -28.09 -1.50 -2.17
CA LEU A 33 -28.19 -0.57 -3.31
C LEU A 33 -26.96 -0.64 -4.21
N ARG A 34 -27.19 -0.62 -5.52
CA ARG A 34 -26.20 -0.52 -6.59
C ARG A 34 -26.60 0.61 -7.53
N PHE A 35 -25.61 1.23 -8.15
CA PHE A 35 -25.88 2.25 -9.17
C PHE A 35 -26.37 1.71 -10.52
N ALA A 36 -26.56 0.38 -10.61
CA ALA A 36 -27.15 -0.28 -11.77
C ALA A 36 -26.50 0.08 -13.11
N GLY A 37 -25.18 0.16 -13.13
CA GLY A 37 -24.44 0.41 -14.37
C GLY A 37 -24.58 -0.77 -15.33
N TRP A 38 -24.70 -0.49 -16.61
CA TRP A 38 -24.96 -1.51 -17.63
C TRP A 38 -23.86 -2.58 -17.72
N TRP A 39 -22.61 -2.27 -17.29
CA TRP A 39 -21.53 -3.26 -17.28
C TRP A 39 -21.67 -4.30 -16.18
N GLY A 40 -22.35 -3.96 -15.09
CA GLY A 40 -22.72 -4.88 -14.02
C GLY A 40 -23.98 -5.70 -14.29
N HIS A 41 -24.67 -5.44 -15.40
CA HIS A 41 -25.85 -6.18 -15.84
C HIS A 41 -25.47 -7.55 -16.43
N ASP A 42 -26.35 -8.53 -16.33
CA ASP A 42 -26.20 -9.86 -16.91
C ASP A 42 -25.77 -9.79 -18.37
N LYS A 43 -24.71 -10.55 -18.70
CA LYS A 43 -24.08 -10.50 -20.04
C LYS A 43 -24.97 -11.05 -21.15
N SER A 44 -25.97 -11.87 -20.81
CA SER A 44 -26.86 -12.54 -21.79
C SER A 44 -27.85 -11.56 -22.44
N ASP A 45 -28.30 -10.54 -21.70
CA ASP A 45 -29.37 -9.64 -22.13
C ASP A 45 -28.99 -8.13 -21.99
N ARG A 46 -27.76 -7.85 -21.64
CA ARG A 46 -27.18 -6.50 -21.45
C ARG A 46 -27.50 -5.54 -22.59
N PHE A 47 -27.41 -6.01 -23.84
CA PHE A 47 -27.60 -5.20 -25.04
C PHE A 47 -29.04 -5.14 -25.53
N GLU A 48 -29.97 -5.86 -24.88
CA GLU A 48 -31.39 -5.82 -25.18
C GLU A 48 -32.10 -4.65 -24.52
N MET A 49 -31.37 -3.86 -23.72
CA MET A 49 -31.86 -2.67 -23.02
C MET A 49 -33.08 -2.92 -22.15
N PRO A 50 -33.06 -3.93 -21.27
CA PRO A 50 -34.22 -4.25 -20.44
C PRO A 50 -34.52 -3.15 -19.42
N ASP A 51 -35.80 -2.99 -19.07
CA ASP A 51 -36.26 -1.96 -18.10
C ASP A 51 -35.78 -2.22 -16.65
N LYS A 52 -35.37 -3.44 -16.36
CA LYS A 52 -34.93 -3.83 -15.00
C LYS A 52 -33.49 -4.28 -14.98
N PHE A 53 -32.75 -3.77 -14.00
CA PHE A 53 -31.38 -4.19 -13.75
C PHE A 53 -31.33 -5.63 -13.23
N LYS A 54 -30.58 -6.48 -13.91
CA LYS A 54 -30.31 -7.87 -13.55
C LYS A 54 -28.83 -8.02 -13.22
N PRO A 55 -28.44 -7.90 -11.93
CA PRO A 55 -27.04 -7.88 -11.55
C PRO A 55 -26.34 -9.21 -11.81
N ILE A 56 -25.11 -9.16 -12.30
CA ILE A 56 -24.22 -10.32 -12.31
C ILE A 56 -24.01 -10.78 -10.84
N PRO A 57 -24.11 -12.09 -10.53
CA PRO A 57 -24.01 -12.58 -9.15
C PRO A 57 -22.57 -12.64 -8.63
N THR A 58 -21.77 -11.60 -8.92
CA THR A 58 -20.38 -11.41 -8.50
C THR A 58 -20.12 -9.93 -8.15
N ALA A 59 -18.92 -9.61 -7.72
CA ALA A 59 -18.50 -8.22 -7.50
C ALA A 59 -18.61 -7.34 -8.77
N GLU A 60 -18.62 -7.95 -9.97
CA GLU A 60 -18.82 -7.24 -11.23
C GLU A 60 -20.15 -6.46 -11.28
N SER A 61 -21.17 -6.84 -10.50
CA SER A 61 -22.43 -6.09 -10.45
C SER A 61 -22.34 -4.66 -9.95
N TRP A 62 -21.20 -4.28 -9.36
CA TRP A 62 -20.89 -2.89 -8.97
C TRP A 62 -20.11 -2.11 -10.02
N GLN A 63 -19.74 -2.74 -11.14
CA GLN A 63 -19.08 -2.06 -12.25
C GLN A 63 -20.08 -1.26 -13.07
N LEU A 64 -19.86 0.06 -13.17
CA LEU A 64 -20.82 0.95 -13.83
C LEU A 64 -20.66 0.97 -15.35
N SER A 65 -19.42 0.99 -15.84
CA SER A 65 -19.11 1.14 -17.26
C SER A 65 -17.81 0.41 -17.62
N ASN A 66 -17.29 0.67 -18.82
CA ASN A 66 -16.06 0.08 -19.32
C ASN A 66 -14.87 0.40 -18.39
N ALA A 67 -14.00 -0.56 -18.24
CA ALA A 67 -12.73 -0.35 -17.55
C ALA A 67 -11.76 0.48 -18.43
N PRO A 68 -10.88 1.30 -17.80
CA PRO A 68 -9.86 2.07 -18.53
C PRO A 68 -8.74 1.13 -18.99
N VAL A 69 -8.79 0.70 -20.25
CA VAL A 69 -7.98 -0.39 -20.82
C VAL A 69 -6.47 -0.17 -20.62
N LEU A 70 -5.96 1.03 -20.88
CA LEU A 70 -4.53 1.32 -20.76
C LEU A 70 -4.03 1.21 -19.32
N SER A 71 -4.78 1.76 -18.36
CA SER A 71 -4.45 1.65 -16.93
C SER A 71 -4.57 0.20 -16.43
N MET A 72 -5.52 -0.56 -16.97
CA MET A 72 -5.66 -1.99 -16.67
C MET A 72 -4.48 -2.81 -17.21
N ALA A 73 -3.99 -2.49 -18.42
CA ALA A 73 -2.83 -3.17 -18.99
C ALA A 73 -1.55 -2.93 -18.17
N ALA A 74 -1.32 -1.70 -17.72
CA ALA A 74 -0.21 -1.38 -16.81
C ALA A 74 -0.33 -2.13 -15.47
N HIS A 75 -1.55 -2.19 -14.90
CA HIS A 75 -1.80 -2.93 -13.67
C HIS A 75 -1.59 -4.44 -13.85
N LEU A 76 -2.03 -5.02 -14.97
CA LEU A 76 -1.82 -6.43 -15.27
C LEU A 76 -0.32 -6.79 -15.34
N ALA A 77 0.49 -5.93 -15.97
CA ALA A 77 1.94 -6.13 -16.03
C ALA A 77 2.56 -6.19 -14.63
N SER A 78 2.13 -5.33 -13.73
CA SER A 78 2.56 -5.36 -12.33
C SER A 78 2.06 -6.62 -11.60
N LEU A 79 0.78 -6.96 -11.73
CA LEU A 79 0.19 -8.14 -11.07
C LEU A 79 0.92 -9.45 -11.48
N ASN A 80 1.34 -9.57 -12.73
CA ASN A 80 2.13 -10.73 -13.20
C ASN A 80 3.46 -10.89 -12.43
N ILE A 81 4.07 -9.78 -11.98
CA ILE A 81 5.27 -9.83 -11.13
C ILE A 81 4.92 -10.35 -9.74
N PHE A 82 3.84 -9.85 -9.16
CA PHE A 82 3.36 -10.30 -7.85
C PHE A 82 2.93 -11.77 -7.86
N GLU A 83 2.25 -12.22 -8.90
CA GLU A 83 1.84 -13.62 -9.08
C GLU A 83 3.05 -14.55 -9.16
N LYS A 84 4.07 -14.16 -9.91
CA LYS A 84 5.32 -14.94 -10.05
C LYS A 84 6.05 -15.13 -8.72
N ILE A 85 6.03 -14.14 -7.84
CA ILE A 85 6.74 -14.17 -6.55
C ILE A 85 5.86 -14.77 -5.46
N GLY A 86 4.57 -14.45 -5.47
CA GLY A 86 3.59 -14.83 -4.46
C GLY A 86 3.60 -13.91 -3.23
N MET A 87 2.41 -13.65 -2.71
CA MET A 87 2.22 -12.75 -1.56
C MET A 87 2.83 -13.29 -0.28
N GLN A 88 2.92 -14.61 -0.12
CA GLN A 88 3.51 -15.22 1.08
C GLN A 88 5.01 -14.89 1.17
N ALA A 89 5.78 -15.10 0.09
CA ALA A 89 7.20 -14.79 0.07
C ALA A 89 7.48 -13.29 0.29
N LEU A 90 6.65 -12.43 -0.31
CA LEU A 90 6.73 -10.99 -0.09
C LEU A 90 6.44 -10.62 1.37
N ARG A 91 5.46 -11.27 1.98
CA ARG A 91 5.12 -11.03 3.38
C ARG A 91 6.24 -11.47 4.33
N GLU A 92 6.80 -12.64 4.13
CA GLU A 92 7.94 -13.14 4.91
C GLU A 92 9.17 -12.21 4.82
N LYS A 93 9.50 -11.73 3.61
CA LYS A 93 10.56 -10.73 3.44
C LYS A 93 10.22 -9.41 4.11
N SER A 94 8.97 -8.94 3.98
CA SER A 94 8.49 -7.71 4.61
C SER A 94 8.66 -7.75 6.13
N GLU A 95 8.29 -8.85 6.78
CA GLU A 95 8.42 -8.99 8.23
C GLU A 95 9.88 -8.92 8.68
N LYS A 96 10.77 -9.62 7.99
CA LYS A 96 12.22 -9.58 8.27
C LYS A 96 12.80 -8.20 8.03
N LEU A 97 12.44 -7.58 6.91
CA LEU A 97 12.98 -6.27 6.50
C LEU A 97 12.53 -5.15 7.44
N THR A 98 11.25 -5.13 7.83
CA THR A 98 10.74 -4.13 8.79
C THR A 98 11.26 -4.38 10.21
N SER A 99 11.44 -5.62 10.63
CA SER A 99 12.06 -5.93 11.92
C SER A 99 13.53 -5.49 11.97
N PHE A 100 14.26 -5.66 10.87
CA PHE A 100 15.63 -5.17 10.74
C PHE A 100 15.67 -3.63 10.74
N GLN A 101 14.74 -2.99 10.04
CA GLN A 101 14.61 -1.52 10.04
C GLN A 101 14.30 -0.97 11.44
N GLU A 102 13.42 -1.62 12.19
CA GLU A 102 13.10 -1.27 13.58
C GLU A 102 14.34 -1.44 14.49
N PHE A 103 15.09 -2.54 14.33
CA PHE A 103 16.35 -2.75 15.03
C PHE A 103 17.35 -1.61 14.77
N ILE A 104 17.51 -1.20 13.50
CA ILE A 104 18.41 -0.10 13.11
C ILE A 104 18.00 1.21 13.78
N ILE A 105 16.71 1.57 13.80
CA ILE A 105 16.23 2.79 14.43
C ILE A 105 16.53 2.78 15.94
N ASN A 106 16.27 1.65 16.59
CA ASN A 106 16.55 1.49 18.02
C ASN A 106 18.07 1.52 18.33
N ASP A 107 18.91 0.96 17.45
CA ASP A 107 20.37 1.03 17.57
C ASP A 107 20.88 2.48 17.42
N VAL A 108 20.32 3.23 16.48
CA VAL A 108 20.60 4.67 16.33
C VAL A 108 20.21 5.43 17.58
N ASN A 109 19.00 5.24 18.11
CA ASN A 109 18.57 5.86 19.37
C ASN A 109 19.54 5.58 20.51
N SER A 110 19.98 4.32 20.66
CA SER A 110 20.90 3.94 21.75
C SER A 110 22.27 4.55 21.62
N LYS A 111 22.72 4.84 20.40
CA LYS A 111 24.07 5.37 20.11
C LYS A 111 24.13 6.90 20.11
N THR A 112 23.05 7.55 19.75
CA THR A 112 22.96 9.03 19.69
C THR A 112 22.35 9.64 20.93
N GLY A 113 21.63 8.85 21.74
CA GLY A 113 20.87 9.37 22.89
C GLY A 113 19.56 10.08 22.48
N GLU A 114 19.18 9.98 21.21
CA GLU A 114 18.02 10.64 20.64
C GLU A 114 16.72 9.84 20.88
N ASN A 115 15.57 10.50 20.71
CA ASN A 115 14.26 9.91 20.92
C ASN A 115 13.47 9.82 19.61
N LEU A 116 13.74 8.78 18.84
CA LEU A 116 12.93 8.39 17.69
C LEU A 116 11.89 7.35 18.14
N GLU A 117 10.63 7.75 18.17
CA GLU A 117 9.54 6.89 18.59
C GLU A 117 8.87 6.23 17.39
N ILE A 118 8.86 4.89 17.35
CA ILE A 118 8.12 4.13 16.33
C ILE A 118 6.69 3.94 16.83
N ILE A 119 5.73 4.65 16.20
CA ILE A 119 4.31 4.59 16.56
C ILE A 119 3.53 3.49 15.84
N THR A 120 4.17 2.78 14.90
CA THR A 120 3.59 1.62 14.23
C THR A 120 3.49 0.43 15.21
N PRO A 121 2.44 -0.39 15.14
CA PRO A 121 2.32 -1.58 16.00
C PRO A 121 3.56 -2.46 15.96
N LYS A 122 4.02 -2.93 17.13
CA LYS A 122 5.20 -3.80 17.25
C LYS A 122 4.97 -5.20 16.66
N ASN A 123 3.76 -5.73 16.82
CA ASN A 123 3.44 -7.04 16.27
C ASN A 123 3.42 -6.99 14.74
N SER A 124 4.24 -7.80 14.09
CA SER A 124 4.34 -7.87 12.63
C SER A 124 3.02 -8.22 11.93
N LYS A 125 2.12 -8.92 12.61
CA LYS A 125 0.79 -9.27 12.07
C LYS A 125 -0.17 -8.08 11.97
N ASP A 126 0.08 -7.01 12.74
CA ASP A 126 -0.78 -5.83 12.81
C ASP A 126 -0.25 -4.67 11.95
N ARG A 127 0.82 -4.92 11.17
CA ARG A 127 1.44 -3.92 10.31
C ARG A 127 1.87 -4.48 8.95
N GLY A 128 2.02 -3.59 7.97
CA GLY A 128 2.65 -3.89 6.68
C GLY A 128 4.16 -3.60 6.69
N CYS A 129 4.69 -3.14 5.55
CA CYS A 129 6.11 -2.79 5.43
C CYS A 129 6.43 -1.35 5.86
N GLN A 130 5.44 -0.53 6.22
CA GLN A 130 5.67 0.84 6.65
C GLN A 130 5.97 0.93 8.15
N LEU A 131 6.94 1.76 8.51
CA LEU A 131 7.15 2.27 9.88
C LEU A 131 6.91 3.77 9.90
N SER A 132 6.20 4.23 10.92
CA SER A 132 5.92 5.64 11.19
C SER A 132 6.71 6.07 12.42
N ILE A 133 7.50 7.13 12.29
CA ILE A 133 8.48 7.56 13.28
C ILE A 133 8.19 9.00 13.67
N ILE A 134 8.14 9.28 14.97
CA ILE A 134 8.18 10.64 15.51
C ILE A 134 9.63 10.91 15.96
N ALA A 135 10.25 11.94 15.40
CA ALA A 135 11.56 12.42 15.82
C ALA A 135 11.35 13.60 16.79
N HIS A 136 11.31 13.28 18.08
CA HIS A 136 11.04 14.28 19.12
C HIS A 136 12.14 15.35 19.15
N GLY A 137 11.75 16.62 19.08
CA GLY A 137 12.66 17.76 19.07
C GLY A 137 13.18 18.19 17.69
N TYR A 138 13.04 17.35 16.67
CA TYR A 138 13.58 17.63 15.32
C TYR A 138 12.52 18.18 14.34
N GLY A 139 11.28 17.78 14.50
CA GLY A 139 10.22 18.16 13.55
C GLY A 139 10.56 17.76 12.12
N LYS A 140 10.22 18.64 11.17
CA LYS A 140 10.46 18.41 9.73
C LYS A 140 11.94 18.48 9.35
N LYS A 141 12.79 19.10 10.17
CA LYS A 141 14.21 19.28 9.87
C LYS A 141 14.91 17.94 9.58
N LEU A 142 14.68 16.93 10.43
CA LEU A 142 15.27 15.60 10.22
C LEU A 142 14.80 14.97 8.92
N PHE A 143 13.51 15.10 8.58
CA PHE A 143 12.99 14.61 7.31
C PHE A 143 13.69 15.27 6.11
N ASP A 144 13.86 16.59 6.14
CA ASP A 144 14.52 17.34 5.07
C ASP A 144 16.01 16.90 4.95
N GLU A 145 16.73 16.77 6.07
CA GLU A 145 18.13 16.33 6.08
C GLU A 145 18.35 14.92 5.53
N ILE A 146 17.50 13.95 5.88
CA ILE A 146 17.63 12.59 5.34
C ILE A 146 17.22 12.54 3.86
N SER A 147 16.26 13.38 3.45
CA SER A 147 15.83 13.49 2.05
C SER A 147 16.93 14.07 1.16
N ASP A 148 17.65 15.10 1.62
CA ASP A 148 18.80 15.69 0.92
C ASP A 148 19.94 14.66 0.72
N LYS A 149 20.02 13.66 1.59
CA LYS A 149 20.99 12.55 1.49
C LYS A 149 20.46 11.36 0.68
N GLY A 150 19.31 11.52 -0.01
CA GLY A 150 18.77 10.53 -0.95
C GLY A 150 17.79 9.53 -0.34
N VAL A 151 17.32 9.73 0.89
CA VAL A 151 16.24 8.91 1.46
C VAL A 151 14.89 9.37 0.92
N VAL A 152 14.21 8.51 0.16
CA VAL A 152 12.85 8.77 -0.30
C VAL A 152 11.87 8.29 0.77
N ALA A 153 11.46 9.19 1.63
CA ALA A 153 10.48 8.98 2.70
C ALA A 153 9.24 9.83 2.46
N ASP A 154 8.30 9.80 3.39
CA ASP A 154 7.07 10.60 3.31
C ASP A 154 6.85 11.34 4.64
N TRP A 155 6.60 12.64 4.56
CA TRP A 155 6.28 13.47 5.72
C TRP A 155 4.77 13.54 5.94
N ARG A 156 4.36 13.41 7.19
CA ARG A 156 2.98 13.63 7.64
C ARG A 156 2.94 14.61 8.80
N GLU A 157 2.21 15.67 8.57
CA GLU A 157 1.94 16.63 9.62
C GLU A 157 1.24 15.95 10.83
N PRO A 158 1.51 16.40 12.04
CA PRO A 158 2.43 17.52 12.35
C PRO A 158 3.91 17.12 12.46
N ASN A 159 4.29 15.86 12.63
CA ASN A 159 5.65 15.46 13.03
C ASN A 159 6.02 14.01 12.72
N VAL A 160 5.41 13.37 11.74
CA VAL A 160 5.64 11.95 11.44
C VAL A 160 6.44 11.76 10.15
N ILE A 161 7.55 11.03 10.23
CA ILE A 161 8.30 10.51 9.09
C ILE A 161 7.85 9.08 8.84
N ARG A 162 7.41 8.77 7.61
CA ARG A 162 7.04 7.42 7.22
C ARG A 162 8.08 6.85 6.27
N ILE A 163 8.59 5.69 6.62
CA ILE A 163 9.51 4.90 5.80
C ILE A 163 8.86 3.56 5.47
N ALA A 164 9.08 3.06 4.27
CA ALA A 164 8.46 1.83 3.82
C ALA A 164 9.45 1.00 2.98
N PRO A 165 10.27 0.15 3.62
CA PRO A 165 11.13 -0.77 2.90
C PRO A 165 10.27 -1.85 2.20
N VAL A 166 9.95 -1.61 0.93
CA VAL A 166 9.05 -2.46 0.15
C VAL A 166 9.74 -3.78 -0.22
N PRO A 167 9.16 -4.93 0.11
CA PRO A 167 9.81 -6.24 -0.06
C PRO A 167 10.09 -6.59 -1.53
N LEU A 168 9.34 -6.03 -2.48
CA LEU A 168 9.52 -6.32 -3.89
C LEU A 168 10.87 -5.84 -4.43
N TYR A 169 11.34 -4.67 -4.00
CA TYR A 169 12.53 -4.04 -4.57
C TYR A 169 13.56 -3.51 -3.56
N ASN A 170 13.21 -3.29 -2.29
CA ASN A 170 14.19 -2.91 -1.28
C ASN A 170 14.94 -4.12 -0.72
N SER A 171 16.19 -3.86 -0.34
CA SER A 171 17.12 -4.82 0.25
C SER A 171 17.41 -4.51 1.72
N PHE A 172 18.07 -5.43 2.41
CA PHE A 172 18.62 -5.19 3.75
C PHE A 172 19.75 -4.15 3.72
N GLU A 173 20.47 -4.08 2.61
CA GLU A 173 21.49 -3.05 2.38
C GLU A 173 20.88 -1.64 2.35
N ASP A 174 19.72 -1.46 1.72
CA ASP A 174 19.00 -0.17 1.71
C ASP A 174 18.61 0.24 3.13
N ALA A 175 18.09 -0.71 3.92
CA ALA A 175 17.77 -0.47 5.31
C ALA A 175 18.99 -0.09 6.15
N TYR A 176 20.13 -0.74 5.93
CA TYR A 176 21.40 -0.43 6.59
C TYR A 176 21.89 0.97 6.22
N ARG A 177 21.91 1.32 4.94
CA ARG A 177 22.28 2.65 4.45
C ARG A 177 21.41 3.75 5.02
N PHE A 178 20.11 3.51 5.11
CA PHE A 178 19.20 4.42 5.80
C PHE A 178 19.67 4.68 7.24
N GLY A 179 20.04 3.64 7.98
CA GLY A 179 20.55 3.77 9.35
C GLY A 179 21.80 4.63 9.45
N GLN A 180 22.73 4.49 8.50
CA GLN A 180 23.94 5.32 8.46
C GLN A 180 23.61 6.80 8.20
N ILE A 181 22.68 7.07 7.26
CA ILE A 181 22.21 8.42 6.96
C ILE A 181 21.51 9.03 8.16
N LEU A 182 20.60 8.26 8.79
CA LEU A 182 19.86 8.69 9.97
C LEU A 182 20.78 9.04 11.13
N LYS A 183 21.76 8.18 11.42
CA LYS A 183 22.77 8.44 12.44
C LYS A 183 23.56 9.73 12.18
N THR A 184 23.96 9.96 10.92
CA THR A 184 24.69 11.16 10.55
C THR A 184 23.85 12.43 10.64
N ALA A 185 22.55 12.35 10.39
CA ALA A 185 21.63 13.48 10.50
C ALA A 185 21.28 13.84 11.96
N LEU A 186 21.52 12.92 12.90
CA LEU A 186 21.29 13.13 14.33
C LEU A 186 22.58 13.46 15.12
N SER A 187 23.74 13.45 14.46
CA SER A 187 25.05 13.82 15.06
C SER A 187 25.36 15.26 14.80
#